data_4d13f3d6d03c9ec19b593cdc5c0c4094
#
_entry.id   4d13f3d6d03c9ec19b593cdc5c0c4094
#
_cell.length_a   1.000
_cell.length_b   1.000
_cell.length_c   1.000
_cell.angle_alpha   90.00
_cell.angle_beta   90.00
_cell.angle_gamma   90.00
#
_symmetry.space_group_name_H-M   'P 1'
#
loop_
_entity.id
_entity.type
_entity.pdbx_description
1 polymer ?
#
loop_
_entity_poly.entity_id
_entity_poly.type
_entity_poly.pdbx_seq_one_letter_code
_entity_poly.pdbx_strand_id
1 'polypeptide(L)'
;MATISNLNIDQGASFSTSVTVNTSNATTTLSSALTSSATTIPVATSIGFPEAGTVTIVGEDISYTGTTTSTLTGATRGANSTTAVAHASGLTVTYTAGALNLTGYTALGQLRKSYSSSTATALTAAVTSAATGDISLTMTDTVTAALDAGRYQWDLLITSGTGAKTRVVEGIATVSPSVSRS
;
A
#
# COMPACT_ATOMS: atom_id res chain seq x y z
N MET A 1 -3.41 -9.08 3.34
CA MET A 1 -4.86 -9.31 3.14
C MET A 1 -5.49 -7.95 2.93
N ALA A 2 -6.35 -7.77 1.92
CA ALA A 2 -7.02 -6.49 1.68
C ALA A 2 -7.91 -6.11 2.89
N THR A 3 -7.94 -4.83 3.21
CA THR A 3 -8.86 -4.30 4.23
C THR A 3 -10.28 -4.26 3.64
N ILE A 4 -11.28 -4.61 4.44
CA ILE A 4 -12.69 -4.51 4.01
C ILE A 4 -13.20 -3.11 4.36
N SER A 5 -13.72 -2.40 3.36
CA SER A 5 -14.35 -1.07 3.53
C SER A 5 -15.56 -0.93 2.61
N ASN A 6 -16.66 -0.42 3.16
CA ASN A 6 -17.87 -0.19 2.38
C ASN A 6 -17.98 1.29 2.00
N LEU A 7 -18.52 1.56 0.81
CA LEU A 7 -18.76 2.90 0.29
C LEU A 7 -20.26 3.15 0.17
N ASN A 8 -20.68 4.39 0.46
CA ASN A 8 -22.00 4.88 0.15
C ASN A 8 -21.87 5.97 -0.92
N ILE A 9 -22.53 5.81 -2.04
CA ILE A 9 -22.47 6.69 -3.21
C ILE A 9 -23.91 7.18 -3.48
N ASP A 10 -24.11 8.48 -3.47
CA ASP A 10 -25.39 9.07 -3.83
C ASP A 10 -25.45 9.31 -5.34
N GLN A 11 -26.47 8.76 -6.00
CA GLN A 11 -26.68 8.89 -7.44
C GLN A 11 -26.88 10.37 -7.83
N GLY A 12 -26.10 10.85 -8.82
CA GLY A 12 -26.16 12.24 -9.27
C GLY A 12 -25.40 13.24 -8.40
N ALA A 13 -24.69 12.79 -7.36
CA ALA A 13 -23.82 13.62 -6.55
C ALA A 13 -22.34 13.22 -6.75
N SER A 14 -21.43 14.19 -6.70
CA SER A 14 -19.99 13.87 -6.72
C SER A 14 -19.61 13.06 -5.47
N PHE A 15 -18.84 12.00 -5.68
CA PHE A 15 -18.31 11.15 -4.62
C PHE A 15 -16.83 11.41 -4.40
N SER A 16 -16.40 11.49 -3.15
CA SER A 16 -14.99 11.60 -2.79
C SER A 16 -14.72 10.92 -1.44
N THR A 17 -13.66 10.14 -1.38
CA THR A 17 -13.12 9.56 -0.13
C THR A 17 -11.61 9.38 -0.26
N SER A 18 -10.92 9.06 0.84
CA SER A 18 -9.50 8.76 0.84
C SER A 18 -9.21 7.43 1.52
N VAL A 19 -8.13 6.79 1.10
CA VAL A 19 -7.59 5.56 1.69
C VAL A 19 -6.12 5.79 1.99
N THR A 20 -5.69 5.50 3.22
CA THR A 20 -4.26 5.44 3.57
C THR A 20 -3.80 4.00 3.54
N VAL A 21 -2.80 3.72 2.72
CA VAL A 21 -2.20 2.38 2.60
C VAL A 21 -1.09 2.25 3.61
N ASN A 22 -1.20 1.26 4.49
CA ASN A 22 -0.20 0.94 5.50
C ASN A 22 0.47 -0.41 5.19
N THR A 23 1.72 -0.52 5.61
CA THR A 23 2.47 -1.78 5.64
C THR A 23 2.07 -2.59 6.87
N SER A 24 2.54 -3.83 6.95
CA SER A 24 2.43 -4.67 8.16
C SER A 24 3.80 -4.80 8.82
N ASN A 25 3.84 -5.06 10.12
CA ASN A 25 5.07 -5.44 10.80
C ASN A 25 5.67 -6.68 10.15
N ALA A 26 7.00 -6.69 10.04
CA ALA A 26 7.74 -7.87 9.57
C ALA A 26 8.99 -8.06 10.43
N THR A 27 9.34 -9.31 10.66
CA THR A 27 10.55 -9.69 11.39
C THR A 27 11.27 -10.82 10.68
N THR A 28 12.60 -10.78 10.72
CA THR A 28 13.49 -11.83 10.22
C THR A 28 14.77 -11.83 11.06
N THR A 29 15.77 -12.61 10.68
CA THR A 29 17.10 -12.58 11.31
C THR A 29 18.18 -12.32 10.29
N LEU A 30 19.31 -11.75 10.72
CA LEU A 30 20.52 -11.67 9.89
C LEU A 30 21.02 -13.08 9.55
N SER A 31 21.16 -13.38 8.26
CA SER A 31 21.70 -14.67 7.80
C SER A 31 23.24 -14.72 7.85
N SER A 32 23.92 -13.56 7.89
CA SER A 32 25.36 -13.42 8.11
C SER A 32 25.66 -12.13 8.87
N ALA A 33 26.89 -11.98 9.36
CA ALA A 33 27.32 -10.76 10.04
C ALA A 33 27.26 -9.55 9.11
N LEU A 34 26.91 -8.39 9.67
CA LEU A 34 26.73 -7.13 8.97
C LEU A 34 27.80 -6.13 9.45
N THR A 35 28.58 -5.57 8.55
CA THR A 35 29.56 -4.52 8.88
C THR A 35 28.88 -3.16 9.01
N SER A 36 29.50 -2.22 9.72
CA SER A 36 28.96 -0.86 9.88
C SER A 36 28.84 -0.06 8.57
N SER A 37 29.51 -0.47 7.50
CA SER A 37 29.48 0.18 6.18
C SER A 37 28.74 -0.62 5.10
N ALA A 38 28.09 -1.73 5.48
CA ALA A 38 27.39 -2.58 4.51
C ALA A 38 26.23 -1.84 3.85
N THR A 39 26.08 -1.99 2.53
CA THR A 39 25.00 -1.44 1.72
C THR A 39 23.93 -2.49 1.36
N THR A 40 24.10 -3.72 1.87
CA THR A 40 23.15 -4.82 1.71
C THR A 40 23.00 -5.54 3.04
N ILE A 41 21.77 -5.80 3.47
CA ILE A 41 21.46 -6.50 4.70
C ILE A 41 21.08 -7.93 4.33
N PRO A 42 21.91 -8.94 4.63
CA PRO A 42 21.60 -10.34 4.40
C PRO A 42 20.61 -10.84 5.45
N VAL A 43 19.46 -11.33 5.03
CA VAL A 43 18.39 -11.80 5.90
C VAL A 43 17.99 -13.24 5.59
N ALA A 44 17.41 -13.95 6.55
CA ALA A 44 16.92 -15.31 6.35
C ALA A 44 15.77 -15.34 5.33
N THR A 45 14.91 -14.32 5.36
CA THR A 45 13.83 -14.10 4.38
C THR A 45 13.43 -12.64 4.41
N SER A 46 13.04 -12.09 3.26
CA SER A 46 12.46 -10.75 3.13
C SER A 46 10.93 -10.77 2.97
N ILE A 47 10.31 -11.93 3.10
CA ILE A 47 8.84 -12.05 2.98
C ILE A 47 8.17 -11.15 4.03
N GLY A 48 7.23 -10.33 3.57
CA GLY A 48 6.49 -9.38 4.41
C GLY A 48 7.15 -7.99 4.55
N PHE A 49 8.41 -7.84 4.11
CA PHE A 49 9.05 -6.52 4.06
C PHE A 49 8.60 -5.78 2.79
N PRO A 50 8.31 -4.46 2.88
CA PRO A 50 8.04 -3.64 1.69
C PRO A 50 9.31 -3.51 0.81
N GLU A 51 9.13 -3.05 -0.44
CA GLU A 51 10.27 -2.84 -1.37
C GLU A 51 11.29 -1.83 -0.84
N ALA A 52 10.84 -0.85 -0.05
CA ALA A 52 11.71 0.13 0.61
C ALA A 52 11.18 0.46 2.01
N GLY A 53 12.05 0.84 2.93
CA GLY A 53 11.67 1.17 4.29
C GLY A 53 12.87 1.32 5.22
N THR A 54 12.59 1.26 6.52
CA THR A 54 13.60 1.29 7.58
C THR A 54 13.40 0.09 8.50
N VAL A 55 14.48 -0.61 8.78
CA VAL A 55 14.53 -1.71 9.76
C VAL A 55 15.36 -1.33 10.95
N THR A 56 15.04 -1.91 12.10
CA THR A 56 15.81 -1.74 13.34
C THR A 56 16.53 -3.04 13.70
N ILE A 57 17.83 -2.95 14.00
CA ILE A 57 18.66 -4.06 14.50
C ILE A 57 19.39 -3.56 15.75
N VAL A 58 19.02 -4.08 16.92
CA VAL A 58 19.66 -3.74 18.22
C VAL A 58 19.80 -2.22 18.42
N GLY A 59 18.75 -1.47 18.10
CA GLY A 59 18.72 0.00 18.28
C GLY A 59 19.38 0.81 17.17
N GLU A 60 19.95 0.19 16.13
CA GLU A 60 20.31 0.89 14.91
C GLU A 60 19.18 0.84 13.91
N ASP A 61 18.82 1.98 13.35
CA ASP A 61 17.91 2.10 12.22
C ASP A 61 18.71 2.11 10.90
N ILE A 62 18.26 1.29 9.95
CA ILE A 62 18.89 1.13 8.65
C ILE A 62 17.82 1.29 7.59
N SER A 63 17.88 2.33 6.76
CA SER A 63 16.98 2.47 5.62
C SER A 63 17.47 1.60 4.45
N TYR A 64 16.54 1.11 3.61
CA TYR A 64 16.83 0.32 2.42
C TYR A 64 15.86 0.70 1.29
N THR A 65 16.27 0.46 0.04
CA THR A 65 15.54 0.89 -1.16
C THR A 65 15.15 -0.25 -2.10
N GLY A 66 15.43 -1.49 -1.73
CA GLY A 66 15.06 -2.67 -2.52
C GLY A 66 15.12 -3.95 -1.72
N THR A 67 14.43 -4.98 -2.21
CA THR A 67 14.41 -6.32 -1.62
C THR A 67 14.69 -7.40 -2.67
N THR A 68 15.35 -8.48 -2.24
CA THR A 68 15.38 -9.77 -2.93
C THR A 68 14.80 -10.81 -1.99
N THR A 69 14.79 -12.10 -2.34
CA THR A 69 14.26 -13.16 -1.45
C THR A 69 14.97 -13.25 -0.10
N SER A 70 16.24 -12.83 -0.02
CA SER A 70 17.11 -12.99 1.17
C SER A 70 18.00 -11.80 1.48
N THR A 71 17.74 -10.65 0.86
CA THR A 71 18.50 -9.42 1.15
C THR A 71 17.61 -8.19 1.09
N LEU A 72 17.93 -7.18 1.91
CA LEU A 72 17.46 -5.82 1.74
C LEU A 72 18.62 -5.02 1.14
N THR A 73 18.40 -4.35 0.02
CA THR A 73 19.44 -3.70 -0.81
C THR A 73 19.36 -2.18 -0.75
N GLY A 74 20.45 -1.50 -1.14
CA GLY A 74 20.53 -0.03 -1.07
C GLY A 74 20.46 0.48 0.36
N ALA A 75 21.08 -0.25 1.30
CA ALA A 75 21.03 0.08 2.71
C ALA A 75 21.87 1.32 3.04
N THR A 76 21.26 2.25 3.79
CA THR A 76 21.93 3.38 4.43
C THR A 76 21.94 3.16 5.94
N ARG A 77 23.13 3.06 6.51
CA ARG A 77 23.37 2.74 7.92
C ARG A 77 23.19 3.97 8.80
N GLY A 78 22.79 3.75 10.06
CA GLY A 78 22.64 4.85 11.04
C GLY A 78 21.54 5.83 10.69
N ALA A 79 20.46 5.38 10.06
CA ALA A 79 19.28 6.21 9.76
C ALA A 79 18.64 6.76 11.05
N ASN A 80 17.80 7.79 10.92
CA ASN A 80 17.08 8.42 12.04
C ASN A 80 18.00 8.84 13.20
N SER A 81 19.21 9.30 12.88
CA SER A 81 20.21 9.74 13.88
C SER A 81 20.73 8.62 14.81
N THR A 82 20.62 7.36 14.42
CA THR A 82 21.23 6.24 15.12
C THR A 82 22.70 6.06 14.67
N THR A 83 23.47 5.25 15.41
CA THR A 83 24.89 5.02 15.08
C THR A 83 25.04 3.70 14.34
N ALA A 84 25.77 3.73 13.21
CA ALA A 84 26.11 2.54 12.45
C ALA A 84 27.14 1.68 13.20
N VAL A 85 26.78 0.44 13.54
CA VAL A 85 27.64 -0.52 14.24
C VAL A 85 27.65 -1.87 13.52
N ALA A 86 28.66 -2.70 13.80
CA ALA A 86 28.65 -4.07 13.28
C ALA A 86 27.64 -4.94 14.05
N HIS A 87 26.95 -5.80 13.32
CA HIS A 87 25.97 -6.75 13.90
C HIS A 87 26.38 -8.20 13.61
N ALA A 88 26.23 -9.07 14.60
CA ALA A 88 26.44 -10.51 14.43
C ALA A 88 25.31 -11.16 13.63
N SER A 89 25.58 -12.29 12.97
CA SER A 89 24.54 -13.13 12.39
C SER A 89 23.55 -13.62 13.45
N GLY A 90 22.29 -13.90 13.05
CA GLY A 90 21.24 -14.38 13.92
C GLY A 90 20.48 -13.29 14.69
N LEU A 91 20.94 -12.03 14.68
CA LEU A 91 20.20 -10.94 15.32
C LEU A 91 18.89 -10.65 14.56
N THR A 92 17.88 -10.27 15.34
CA THR A 92 16.55 -9.93 14.80
C THR A 92 16.60 -8.62 14.02
N VAL A 93 16.02 -8.64 12.84
CA VAL A 93 15.77 -7.49 11.96
C VAL A 93 14.28 -7.21 12.01
N THR A 94 13.89 -6.04 12.50
CA THR A 94 12.48 -5.66 12.67
C THR A 94 12.10 -4.52 11.75
N TYR A 95 11.03 -4.70 10.98
CA TYR A 95 10.34 -3.64 10.28
C TYR A 95 9.04 -3.31 11.03
N THR A 96 8.87 -2.06 11.43
CA THR A 96 7.64 -1.58 12.08
C THR A 96 6.69 -1.02 11.04
N ALA A 97 5.44 -1.46 11.09
CA ALA A 97 4.38 -0.97 10.20
C ALA A 97 4.23 0.54 10.26
N GLY A 98 3.99 1.12 9.10
CA GLY A 98 3.76 2.55 8.91
C GLY A 98 3.06 2.79 7.59
N ALA A 99 2.96 4.04 7.17
CA ALA A 99 2.47 4.38 5.85
C ALA A 99 3.37 3.77 4.76
N LEU A 100 2.75 3.14 3.75
CA LEU A 100 3.50 2.66 2.59
C LEU A 100 3.92 3.87 1.74
N ASN A 101 5.20 4.02 1.46
CA ASN A 101 5.65 5.01 0.49
C ASN A 101 5.21 4.60 -0.92
N LEU A 102 4.29 5.37 -1.50
CA LEU A 102 3.69 5.12 -2.82
C LEU A 102 4.44 5.82 -3.96
N THR A 103 5.68 6.27 -3.77
CA THR A 103 6.49 6.84 -4.85
C THR A 103 6.68 5.82 -5.97
N GLY A 104 6.28 6.17 -7.20
CA GLY A 104 6.34 5.27 -8.35
C GLY A 104 5.20 4.25 -8.43
N TYR A 105 4.25 4.25 -7.50
CA TYR A 105 3.05 3.42 -7.57
C TYR A 105 1.96 4.08 -8.41
N THR A 106 1.13 3.25 -9.03
CA THR A 106 -0.14 3.63 -9.63
C THR A 106 -1.30 2.98 -8.90
N ALA A 107 -2.47 3.62 -8.93
CA ALA A 107 -3.68 3.13 -8.27
C ALA A 107 -4.81 2.93 -9.28
N LEU A 108 -5.62 1.88 -9.07
CA LEU A 108 -6.80 1.56 -9.90
C LEU A 108 -7.95 1.16 -8.99
N GLY A 109 -9.03 1.95 -9.00
CA GLY A 109 -10.28 1.64 -8.33
C GLY A 109 -11.37 1.25 -9.34
N GLN A 110 -12.17 0.24 -9.05
CA GLN A 110 -13.27 -0.20 -9.91
C GLN A 110 -14.49 -0.65 -9.10
N LEU A 111 -15.69 -0.39 -9.66
CA LEU A 111 -16.95 -0.95 -9.21
C LEU A 111 -17.50 -1.93 -10.24
N ARG A 112 -18.06 -3.06 -9.79
CA ARG A 112 -18.73 -4.07 -10.63
C ARG A 112 -20.01 -4.54 -9.95
N LYS A 113 -21.05 -4.89 -10.73
CA LYS A 113 -22.28 -5.47 -10.17
C LYS A 113 -22.03 -6.81 -9.45
N SER A 114 -21.05 -7.58 -9.93
CA SER A 114 -20.57 -8.82 -9.32
C SER A 114 -19.13 -9.09 -9.73
N TYR A 115 -18.45 -9.99 -9.06
CA TYR A 115 -17.08 -10.40 -9.40
C TYR A 115 -16.96 -10.97 -10.83
N SER A 116 -18.02 -11.59 -11.35
CA SER A 116 -18.08 -12.16 -12.70
C SER A 116 -18.48 -11.15 -13.78
N SER A 117 -18.84 -9.91 -13.42
CA SER A 117 -19.24 -8.90 -14.40
C SER A 117 -18.05 -8.50 -15.27
N SER A 118 -18.22 -8.53 -16.60
CA SER A 118 -17.24 -8.01 -17.55
C SER A 118 -17.18 -6.49 -17.57
N THR A 119 -18.28 -5.83 -17.19
CA THR A 119 -18.38 -4.35 -17.14
C THR A 119 -17.95 -3.83 -15.79
N ALA A 120 -17.08 -2.82 -15.81
CA ALA A 120 -16.65 -2.09 -14.62
C ALA A 120 -16.89 -0.60 -14.79
N THR A 121 -17.29 0.07 -13.71
CA THR A 121 -17.26 1.53 -13.63
C THR A 121 -15.98 1.96 -12.91
N ALA A 122 -15.24 2.90 -13.49
CA ALA A 122 -14.02 3.42 -12.88
C ALA A 122 -14.35 4.25 -11.63
N LEU A 123 -13.65 3.96 -10.55
CA LEU A 123 -13.51 4.82 -9.39
C LEU A 123 -12.14 5.47 -9.54
N THR A 124 -12.12 6.77 -9.89
CA THR A 124 -10.87 7.47 -10.16
C THR A 124 -9.99 7.47 -8.91
N ALA A 125 -8.87 6.77 -8.98
CA ALA A 125 -7.91 6.63 -7.88
C ALA A 125 -6.65 7.43 -8.20
N ALA A 126 -6.23 8.31 -7.30
CA ALA A 126 -5.02 9.12 -7.46
C ALA A 126 -4.19 9.11 -6.16
N VAL A 127 -2.88 8.88 -6.26
CA VAL A 127 -1.96 9.05 -5.14
C VAL A 127 -1.86 10.55 -4.84
N THR A 128 -2.36 10.97 -3.68
CA THR A 128 -2.36 12.38 -3.24
C THR A 128 -1.17 12.73 -2.37
N SER A 129 -0.68 11.77 -1.59
CA SER A 129 0.56 11.88 -0.84
C SER A 129 1.28 10.54 -0.83
N ALA A 130 2.37 10.45 -1.61
CA ALA A 130 3.13 9.22 -1.69
C ALA A 130 3.82 8.88 -0.36
N ALA A 131 4.34 9.88 0.35
CA ALA A 131 5.08 9.68 1.60
C ALA A 131 4.21 9.15 2.74
N THR A 132 2.92 9.53 2.76
CA THR A 132 1.94 9.13 3.78
C THR A 132 1.00 8.02 3.31
N GLY A 133 1.22 7.47 2.11
CA GLY A 133 0.44 6.37 1.58
C GLY A 133 -1.00 6.72 1.20
N ASP A 134 -1.29 8.01 0.94
CA ASP A 134 -2.65 8.47 0.74
C ASP A 134 -3.09 8.41 -0.73
N ILE A 135 -4.26 7.86 -0.95
CA ILE A 135 -4.92 7.74 -2.26
C ILE A 135 -6.31 8.34 -2.15
N SER A 136 -6.64 9.28 -3.03
CA SER A 136 -8.02 9.76 -3.19
C SER A 136 -8.80 8.86 -4.15
N LEU A 137 -10.08 8.66 -3.86
CA LEU A 137 -11.03 7.93 -4.70
C LEU A 137 -12.19 8.88 -5.01
N THR A 138 -12.44 9.15 -6.30
CA THR A 138 -13.46 10.11 -6.71
C THR A 138 -14.31 9.61 -7.87
N MET A 139 -15.55 10.08 -7.93
CA MET A 139 -16.44 9.96 -9.09
C MET A 139 -17.16 11.29 -9.29
N THR A 140 -17.34 11.69 -10.56
CA THR A 140 -18.16 12.87 -10.86
C THR A 140 -19.64 12.57 -10.72
N ASP A 141 -20.45 13.61 -10.56
CA ASP A 141 -21.92 13.54 -10.55
C ASP A 141 -22.48 12.86 -11.80
N THR A 142 -21.91 13.14 -12.98
CA THR A 142 -22.26 12.48 -14.24
C THR A 142 -22.05 10.97 -14.18
N VAL A 143 -20.93 10.52 -13.59
CA VAL A 143 -20.63 9.08 -13.47
C VAL A 143 -21.55 8.43 -12.46
N THR A 144 -21.79 9.06 -11.31
CA THR A 144 -22.71 8.53 -10.29
C THR A 144 -24.16 8.51 -10.76
N ALA A 145 -24.61 9.50 -11.55
CA ALA A 145 -25.95 9.54 -12.16
C ALA A 145 -26.21 8.36 -13.12
N ALA A 146 -25.16 7.89 -13.79
CA ALA A 146 -25.22 6.75 -14.71
C ALA A 146 -25.21 5.37 -14.02
N LEU A 147 -24.96 5.31 -12.71
CA LEU A 147 -25.02 4.07 -11.95
C LEU A 147 -26.46 3.71 -11.62
N ASP A 148 -26.83 2.45 -11.77
CA ASP A 148 -28.08 1.95 -11.21
C ASP A 148 -28.00 1.92 -9.68
N ALA A 149 -29.10 2.26 -9.02
CA ALA A 149 -29.22 2.09 -7.58
C ALA A 149 -29.01 0.60 -7.18
N GLY A 150 -28.39 0.38 -6.03
CA GLY A 150 -28.15 -0.96 -5.49
C GLY A 150 -26.70 -1.21 -5.10
N ARG A 151 -26.32 -2.48 -5.00
CA ARG A 151 -25.03 -2.90 -4.48
C ARG A 151 -24.07 -3.27 -5.62
N TYR A 152 -22.81 -2.87 -5.44
CA TYR A 152 -21.68 -3.20 -6.29
C TYR A 152 -20.55 -3.80 -5.43
N GLN A 153 -19.73 -4.64 -6.03
CA GLN A 153 -18.43 -4.99 -5.49
C GLN A 153 -17.43 -3.92 -5.94
N TRP A 154 -16.52 -3.55 -5.06
CA TRP A 154 -15.45 -2.62 -5.42
C TRP A 154 -14.13 -3.06 -4.83
N ASP A 155 -13.05 -2.66 -5.46
CA ASP A 155 -11.70 -2.84 -4.94
C ASP A 155 -10.77 -1.69 -5.36
N LEU A 156 -9.65 -1.61 -4.65
CA LEU A 156 -8.53 -0.73 -4.95
C LEU A 156 -7.27 -1.58 -5.09
N LEU A 157 -6.69 -1.56 -6.29
CA LEU A 157 -5.38 -2.13 -6.59
C LEU A 157 -4.33 -1.03 -6.63
N ILE A 158 -3.15 -1.31 -6.08
CA ILE A 158 -1.93 -0.53 -6.35
C ILE A 158 -0.97 -1.39 -7.15
N THR A 159 -0.18 -0.74 -8.02
CA THR A 159 0.87 -1.39 -8.80
C THR A 159 2.18 -0.66 -8.53
N SER A 160 3.20 -1.38 -8.07
CA SER A 160 4.52 -0.82 -7.80
C SER A 160 5.28 -0.48 -9.09
N GLY A 161 6.38 0.27 -8.99
CA GLY A 161 7.25 0.57 -10.11
C GLY A 161 7.88 -0.67 -10.77
N THR A 162 7.94 -1.81 -10.05
CA THR A 162 8.38 -3.12 -10.57
C THR A 162 7.27 -3.92 -11.23
N GLY A 163 6.02 -3.41 -11.21
CA GLY A 163 4.85 -4.08 -11.78
C GLY A 163 4.12 -5.04 -10.84
N ALA A 164 4.55 -5.15 -9.59
CA ALA A 164 3.84 -5.97 -8.60
C ALA A 164 2.48 -5.34 -8.25
N LYS A 165 1.41 -6.15 -8.32
CA LYS A 165 0.03 -5.71 -8.04
C LYS A 165 -0.44 -6.20 -6.70
N THR A 166 -0.99 -5.29 -5.89
CA THR A 166 -1.55 -5.60 -4.58
C THR A 166 -2.94 -4.99 -4.46
N ARG A 167 -3.94 -5.82 -4.10
CA ARG A 167 -5.26 -5.33 -3.69
C ARG A 167 -5.17 -4.89 -2.24
N VAL A 168 -5.39 -3.59 -1.98
CA VAL A 168 -5.23 -3.00 -0.64
C VAL A 168 -6.55 -2.86 0.10
N VAL A 169 -7.64 -2.61 -0.64
CA VAL A 169 -8.99 -2.50 -0.09
C VAL A 169 -9.97 -3.21 -1.01
N GLU A 170 -11.01 -3.80 -0.45
CA GLU A 170 -12.18 -4.33 -1.14
C GLU A 170 -13.43 -4.14 -0.30
N GLY A 171 -14.61 -4.23 -0.90
CA GLY A 171 -15.85 -4.13 -0.16
C GLY A 171 -17.08 -3.99 -1.04
N ILE A 172 -18.14 -3.49 -0.43
CA ILE A 172 -19.41 -3.23 -1.10
C ILE A 172 -19.58 -1.73 -1.22
N ALA A 173 -19.88 -1.26 -2.44
CA ALA A 173 -20.38 0.09 -2.67
C ALA A 173 -21.91 0.05 -2.83
N THR A 174 -22.61 0.80 -2.00
CA THR A 174 -24.07 0.96 -2.09
C THR A 174 -24.38 2.27 -2.80
N VAL A 175 -25.07 2.19 -3.93
CA VAL A 175 -25.56 3.36 -4.67
C VAL A 175 -26.99 3.65 -4.25
N SER A 176 -27.20 4.81 -3.62
CA SER A 176 -28.51 5.29 -3.20
C SER A 176 -29.15 6.12 -4.30
N PRO A 177 -30.44 5.91 -4.63
CA PRO A 177 -31.10 6.69 -5.68
C PRO A 177 -31.30 8.14 -5.22
N SER A 178 -31.14 9.10 -6.14
CA SER A 178 -31.49 10.48 -5.90
C SER A 178 -33.00 10.69 -5.99
N VAL A 179 -33.54 11.45 -5.04
CA VAL A 179 -34.95 11.92 -5.07
C VAL A 179 -35.09 13.14 -5.98
N SER A 180 -34.07 14.03 -5.94
CA SER A 180 -34.02 15.21 -6.82
C SER A 180 -33.38 14.80 -8.17
N ARG A 181 -34.12 15.06 -9.26
CA ARG A 181 -33.66 14.79 -10.63
C ARG A 181 -33.59 16.12 -11.38
N SER A 182 -32.44 16.41 -11.97
CA SER A 182 -32.25 17.53 -12.91
C SER A 182 -32.56 17.11 -14.33
#